data_606045a2a5e82c96e653500470b3770b
#
_entry.id   606045a2a5e82c96e653500470b3770b
#
_cell.length_a   1.000
_cell.length_b   1.000
_cell.length_c   1.000
_cell.angle_alpha   90.00
_cell.angle_beta   90.00
_cell.angle_gamma   90.00
#
_symmetry.space_group_name_H-M   'P 1'
#
loop_
_entity.id
_entity.type
_entity.pdbx_description
1 polymer ?
#
loop_
_entity_poly.entity_id
_entity_poly.type
_entity_poly.pdbx_seq_one_letter_code
_entity_poly.pdbx_strand_id
1 'polypeptide(L)'
;MTPVSQHTIAGTVVTMPVKIRAATQHMAMFSVNADAAQRMIDYSGLQVCRHRPNKAVVVLMLVHYVDGDLGQYYEYGTNVMVNPPGRNAAGLRALQSAAAFIHHLPVDQAFTLEAGRSIWGYPKVMADFMIRSPGRSAPARRIRDGHQFGFDVTIDGQFAVGMEFRPGLRVPSAFTSKPQVHPTYSHLDGVTRETAGEMRLSGVRYRPGGVRVRLGEHAYGKELASLGFPKRAMLSSSADNVEMTFGDAKEIA
;
A
#
# COMPACT_ATOMS: atom_id res chain seq x y z
N MET A 1 6.15 -28.19 17.25
CA MET A 1 5.59 -27.57 16.05
C MET A 1 4.54 -26.58 16.54
N THR A 2 4.68 -25.30 16.24
CA THR A 2 3.64 -24.31 16.52
C THR A 2 2.40 -24.71 15.71
N PRO A 3 1.19 -24.79 16.30
CA PRO A 3 -0.01 -25.12 15.55
C PRO A 3 -0.20 -24.10 14.42
N VAL A 4 -0.45 -24.59 13.23
CA VAL A 4 -0.74 -23.76 12.05
C VAL A 4 -2.17 -23.26 12.21
N SER A 5 -2.38 -21.95 12.25
CA SER A 5 -3.72 -21.38 12.34
C SER A 5 -4.46 -21.50 11.01
N GLN A 6 -5.78 -21.62 11.07
CA GLN A 6 -6.67 -21.71 9.91
C GLN A 6 -7.87 -20.78 10.11
N HIS A 7 -8.29 -20.13 9.03
CA HIS A 7 -9.46 -19.26 9.00
C HIS A 7 -10.41 -19.73 7.91
N THR A 8 -11.70 -19.77 8.19
CA THR A 8 -12.72 -20.08 7.17
C THR A 8 -13.31 -18.79 6.63
N ILE A 9 -13.06 -18.51 5.36
CA ILE A 9 -13.50 -17.31 4.66
C ILE A 9 -14.41 -17.73 3.50
N ALA A 10 -15.64 -17.26 3.46
CA ALA A 10 -16.63 -17.63 2.43
C ALA A 10 -16.67 -19.15 2.15
N GLY A 11 -16.57 -19.98 3.20
CA GLY A 11 -16.54 -21.45 3.09
C GLY A 11 -15.21 -22.06 2.66
N THR A 12 -14.18 -21.27 2.37
CA THR A 12 -12.83 -21.72 2.01
C THR A 12 -11.90 -21.63 3.21
N VAL A 13 -11.12 -22.68 3.46
CA VAL A 13 -10.11 -22.69 4.54
C VAL A 13 -8.83 -22.01 4.04
N VAL A 14 -8.45 -20.94 4.70
CA VAL A 14 -7.17 -20.24 4.51
C VAL A 14 -6.21 -20.67 5.61
N THR A 15 -5.08 -21.23 5.22
CA THR A 15 -4.05 -21.72 6.14
C THR A 15 -2.93 -20.72 6.28
N MET A 16 -2.54 -20.40 7.53
CA MET A 16 -1.48 -19.45 7.80
C MET A 16 -0.09 -20.11 7.81
N PRO A 17 0.97 -19.41 7.39
CA PRO A 17 0.95 -18.07 6.82
C PRO A 17 0.44 -18.06 5.37
N VAL A 18 -0.31 -17.01 4.99
CA VAL A 18 -0.69 -16.77 3.60
C VAL A 18 0.53 -16.42 2.77
N LYS A 19 0.65 -17.02 1.59
CA LYS A 19 1.76 -16.83 0.68
C LYS A 19 1.31 -16.17 -0.63
N ILE A 20 2.01 -15.12 -1.01
CA ILE A 20 1.96 -14.51 -2.32
C ILE A 20 3.25 -14.91 -3.04
N ARG A 21 3.12 -15.66 -4.13
CA ARG A 21 4.23 -16.21 -4.91
C ARG A 21 4.67 -15.27 -6.04
N ALA A 22 3.73 -14.49 -6.55
CA ALA A 22 4.03 -13.50 -7.57
C ALA A 22 3.06 -12.32 -7.48
N ALA A 23 3.62 -11.13 -7.44
CA ALA A 23 2.88 -9.87 -7.57
C ALA A 23 3.75 -8.82 -8.26
N THR A 24 3.15 -7.77 -8.81
CA THR A 24 3.87 -6.56 -9.24
C THR A 24 3.47 -5.39 -8.38
N GLN A 25 4.38 -4.43 -8.19
CA GLN A 25 4.12 -3.28 -7.34
C GLN A 25 4.55 -1.99 -8.02
N HIS A 26 3.73 -0.95 -7.85
CA HIS A 26 4.06 0.44 -8.16
C HIS A 26 3.74 1.29 -6.94
N MET A 27 4.71 2.05 -6.43
CA MET A 27 4.49 2.90 -5.26
C MET A 27 5.16 4.27 -5.40
N ALA A 28 4.65 5.24 -4.64
CA ALA A 28 5.26 6.55 -4.52
C ALA A 28 5.12 7.09 -3.10
N MET A 29 6.19 7.72 -2.62
CA MET A 29 6.31 8.31 -1.29
C MET A 29 6.17 9.82 -1.37
N PHE A 30 5.37 10.41 -0.49
CA PHE A 30 5.08 11.83 -0.47
C PHE A 30 5.32 12.43 0.91
N SER A 31 6.03 13.55 0.96
CA SER A 31 6.17 14.33 2.19
C SER A 31 4.93 15.22 2.37
N VAL A 32 4.25 15.05 3.48
CA VAL A 32 3.03 15.80 3.84
C VAL A 32 3.21 16.56 5.16
N ASN A 33 2.27 17.42 5.51
CA ASN A 33 2.25 18.02 6.84
C ASN A 33 1.98 16.91 7.89
N ALA A 34 2.82 16.84 8.92
CA ALA A 34 2.75 15.76 9.91
C ALA A 34 1.51 15.86 10.80
N ASP A 35 1.08 17.08 11.15
CA ASP A 35 -0.10 17.25 12.01
C ASP A 35 -1.38 16.93 11.22
N ALA A 36 -1.42 17.24 9.93
CA ALA A 36 -2.53 16.83 9.06
C ALA A 36 -2.59 15.31 8.90
N ALA A 37 -1.44 14.65 8.66
CA ALA A 37 -1.37 13.19 8.60
C ALA A 37 -1.71 12.53 9.94
N GLN A 38 -1.34 13.14 11.08
CA GLN A 38 -1.70 12.64 12.40
C GLN A 38 -3.22 12.68 12.58
N ARG A 39 -3.86 13.82 12.33
CA ARG A 39 -5.33 13.93 12.43
C ARG A 39 -6.07 12.91 11.58
N MET A 40 -5.52 12.58 10.40
CA MET A 40 -6.09 11.57 9.50
C MET A 40 -6.13 10.18 10.15
N ILE A 41 -5.16 9.85 11.00
CA ILE A 41 -5.01 8.53 11.62
C ILE A 41 -5.22 8.50 13.14
N ASP A 42 -5.66 9.61 13.77
CA ASP A 42 -5.82 9.72 15.23
C ASP A 42 -6.68 8.60 15.82
N TYR A 43 -7.68 8.13 15.05
CA TYR A 43 -8.56 7.03 15.45
C TYR A 43 -7.82 5.70 15.69
N SER A 44 -6.61 5.53 15.14
CA SER A 44 -5.82 4.31 15.28
C SER A 44 -5.01 4.24 16.58
N GLY A 45 -4.83 5.37 17.27
CA GLY A 45 -3.93 5.49 18.43
C GLY A 45 -2.43 5.51 18.08
N LEU A 46 -2.08 5.39 16.79
CA LEU A 46 -0.68 5.38 16.34
C LEU A 46 -0.14 6.80 16.11
N GLN A 47 1.18 6.94 16.20
CA GLN A 47 1.88 8.20 15.99
C GLN A 47 2.61 8.21 14.65
N VAL A 48 2.39 9.25 13.83
CA VAL A 48 3.09 9.41 12.55
C VAL A 48 4.61 9.52 12.77
N CYS A 49 5.38 8.85 11.91
CA CYS A 49 6.82 9.00 11.89
C CYS A 49 7.21 10.33 11.24
N ARG A 50 7.81 11.24 12.01
CA ARG A 50 8.25 12.56 11.55
C ARG A 50 9.68 12.49 11.02
N HIS A 51 9.85 12.46 9.69
CA HIS A 51 11.19 12.44 9.07
C HIS A 51 11.90 13.81 9.08
N ARG A 52 11.15 14.90 9.25
CA ARG A 52 11.60 16.29 9.47
C ARG A 52 10.60 16.99 10.39
N PRO A 53 10.95 18.14 10.99
CA PRO A 53 9.97 18.97 11.68
C PRO A 53 8.73 19.19 10.82
N ASN A 54 7.54 18.93 11.36
CA ASN A 54 6.24 19.05 10.68
C ASN A 54 6.07 18.27 9.37
N LYS A 55 6.88 17.21 9.12
CA LYS A 55 6.76 16.37 7.92
C LYS A 55 6.66 14.90 8.26
N ALA A 56 5.62 14.26 7.75
CA ALA A 56 5.41 12.82 7.74
C ALA A 56 5.47 12.29 6.30
N VAL A 57 5.38 10.98 6.14
CA VAL A 57 5.37 10.33 4.82
C VAL A 57 4.07 9.58 4.64
N VAL A 58 3.42 9.83 3.50
CA VAL A 58 2.31 9.02 2.97
C VAL A 58 2.83 8.26 1.74
N VAL A 59 2.46 7.00 1.66
CA VAL A 59 2.80 6.10 0.55
C VAL A 59 1.52 5.71 -0.17
N LEU A 60 1.46 6.02 -1.46
CA LEU A 60 0.40 5.54 -2.35
C LEU A 60 0.95 4.41 -3.20
N MET A 61 0.25 3.28 -3.25
CA MET A 61 0.74 2.09 -3.94
C MET A 61 -0.37 1.33 -4.64
N LEU A 62 -0.02 0.65 -5.73
CA LEU A 62 -0.80 -0.39 -6.37
C LEU A 62 -0.01 -1.69 -6.33
N VAL A 63 -0.66 -2.75 -5.92
CA VAL A 63 -0.18 -4.13 -6.04
C VAL A 63 -1.13 -4.89 -6.97
N HIS A 64 -0.56 -5.60 -7.94
CA HIS A 64 -1.26 -6.61 -8.71
C HIS A 64 -0.77 -7.98 -8.24
N TYR A 65 -1.59 -8.65 -7.47
CA TYR A 65 -1.37 -10.03 -7.05
C TYR A 65 -1.68 -10.94 -8.23
N VAL A 66 -0.69 -11.72 -8.67
CA VAL A 66 -0.77 -12.59 -9.88
C VAL A 66 -0.95 -14.04 -9.46
N ASP A 67 -0.23 -14.49 -8.44
CA ASP A 67 -0.28 -15.83 -7.87
C ASP A 67 -0.13 -15.77 -6.35
N GLY A 68 -1.06 -16.37 -5.65
CA GLY A 68 -1.09 -16.42 -4.18
C GLY A 68 -2.28 -17.21 -3.66
N ASP A 69 -2.28 -17.43 -2.37
CA ASP A 69 -3.31 -18.24 -1.68
C ASP A 69 -4.69 -17.55 -1.65
N LEU A 70 -4.75 -16.24 -1.92
CA LEU A 70 -5.99 -15.46 -2.00
C LEU A 70 -6.48 -15.22 -3.44
N GLY A 71 -5.78 -15.80 -4.45
CA GLY A 71 -6.09 -15.62 -5.86
C GLY A 71 -5.50 -14.36 -6.47
N GLN A 72 -6.01 -13.99 -7.66
CA GLN A 72 -5.53 -12.85 -8.42
C GLN A 72 -6.44 -11.63 -8.20
N TYR A 73 -5.83 -10.46 -7.90
CA TYR A 73 -6.57 -9.20 -7.70
C TYR A 73 -5.66 -7.98 -7.74
N TYR A 74 -6.27 -6.80 -7.88
CA TYR A 74 -5.63 -5.51 -7.68
C TYR A 74 -5.95 -4.95 -6.29
N GLU A 75 -4.98 -4.27 -5.72
CA GLU A 75 -5.11 -3.60 -4.42
C GLU A 75 -4.42 -2.24 -4.47
N TYR A 76 -5.15 -1.19 -4.11
CA TYR A 76 -4.58 0.13 -3.90
C TYR A 76 -4.43 0.42 -2.41
N GLY A 77 -3.29 0.95 -2.01
CA GLY A 77 -3.02 1.33 -0.62
C GLY A 77 -2.73 2.82 -0.46
N THR A 78 -3.42 3.46 0.49
CA THR A 78 -2.99 4.71 1.12
C THR A 78 -2.42 4.38 2.48
N ASN A 79 -1.09 4.47 2.61
CA ASN A 79 -0.39 4.09 3.83
C ASN A 79 0.29 5.31 4.45
N VAL A 80 0.25 5.41 5.77
CA VAL A 80 0.96 6.43 6.54
C VAL A 80 2.13 5.78 7.27
N MET A 81 3.31 6.38 7.16
CA MET A 81 4.46 5.87 7.92
C MET A 81 4.34 6.30 9.37
N VAL A 82 4.32 5.33 10.28
CA VAL A 82 4.12 5.49 11.72
C VAL A 82 5.31 4.95 12.52
N ASN A 83 5.44 5.42 13.73
CA ASN A 83 6.32 4.79 14.71
C ASN A 83 5.65 3.52 15.25
N PRO A 84 6.37 2.39 15.35
CA PRO A 84 5.89 1.25 16.13
C PRO A 84 5.51 1.66 17.56
N PRO A 85 4.49 1.04 18.18
CA PRO A 85 4.10 1.32 19.55
C PRO A 85 5.30 1.30 20.53
N GLY A 86 5.32 2.25 21.45
CA GLY A 86 6.42 2.41 22.40
C GLY A 86 7.70 3.03 21.83
N ARG A 87 7.75 3.35 20.54
CA ARG A 87 8.87 4.07 19.90
C ARG A 87 8.46 5.49 19.54
N ASN A 88 9.36 6.43 19.78
CA ASN A 88 9.18 7.83 19.37
C ASN A 88 10.43 8.29 18.62
N ALA A 89 10.62 7.74 17.41
CA ALA A 89 11.75 8.07 16.56
C ALA A 89 11.40 9.24 15.63
N ALA A 90 12.36 10.14 15.43
CA ALA A 90 12.24 11.29 14.52
C ALA A 90 13.49 11.45 13.65
N GLY A 91 13.36 12.19 12.55
CA GLY A 91 14.43 12.44 11.59
C GLY A 91 14.51 11.39 10.48
N LEU A 92 15.42 11.58 9.54
CA LEU A 92 15.53 10.72 8.35
C LEU A 92 15.82 9.26 8.69
N ARG A 93 16.58 8.99 9.76
CA ARG A 93 16.88 7.63 10.19
C ARG A 93 15.64 6.92 10.77
N ALA A 94 14.66 7.67 11.27
CA ALA A 94 13.43 7.09 11.81
C ALA A 94 12.62 6.36 10.73
N LEU A 95 12.70 6.79 9.46
CA LEU A 95 12.03 6.09 8.35
C LEU A 95 12.53 4.66 8.13
N GLN A 96 13.75 4.34 8.54
CA GLN A 96 14.30 2.99 8.42
C GLN A 96 13.66 2.00 9.41
N SER A 97 13.13 2.51 10.52
CA SER A 97 12.43 1.72 11.55
C SER A 97 10.94 2.00 11.61
N ALA A 98 10.43 2.86 10.72
CA ALA A 98 9.01 3.15 10.62
C ALA A 98 8.25 1.95 10.04
N ALA A 99 7.00 1.82 10.45
CA ALA A 99 6.06 0.85 9.94
C ALA A 99 5.01 1.52 9.04
N ALA A 100 4.34 0.74 8.22
CA ALA A 100 3.23 1.21 7.42
C ALA A 100 1.91 1.04 8.19
N PHE A 101 1.15 2.10 8.36
CA PHE A 101 -0.25 2.03 8.77
C PHE A 101 -1.13 2.10 7.52
N ILE A 102 -1.92 1.06 7.30
CA ILE A 102 -2.87 0.98 6.19
C ILE A 102 -4.11 1.79 6.55
N HIS A 103 -4.25 2.94 5.90
CA HIS A 103 -5.38 3.83 6.12
C HIS A 103 -6.56 3.52 5.19
N HIS A 104 -6.29 3.26 3.91
CA HIS A 104 -7.28 2.80 2.92
C HIS A 104 -6.70 1.65 2.09
N LEU A 105 -7.55 0.68 1.76
CA LEU A 105 -7.14 -0.52 1.02
C LEU A 105 -8.23 -1.02 0.04
N PRO A 106 -8.63 -0.24 -0.99
CA PRO A 106 -9.53 -0.71 -2.03
C PRO A 106 -8.99 -1.93 -2.78
N VAL A 107 -9.89 -2.88 -3.09
CA VAL A 107 -9.59 -4.12 -3.83
C VAL A 107 -10.71 -4.44 -4.83
N ASP A 108 -10.42 -5.23 -5.87
CA ASP A 108 -11.40 -5.65 -6.90
C ASP A 108 -11.92 -7.09 -6.74
N GLN A 109 -11.64 -7.73 -5.59
CA GLN A 109 -12.02 -9.12 -5.37
C GLN A 109 -12.66 -9.31 -4.00
N ALA A 110 -13.89 -9.87 -3.97
CA ALA A 110 -14.68 -10.02 -2.75
C ALA A 110 -14.06 -10.99 -1.73
N PHE A 111 -13.44 -12.09 -2.19
CA PHE A 111 -12.81 -13.05 -1.28
C PHE A 111 -11.66 -12.43 -0.49
N THR A 112 -10.76 -11.68 -1.16
CA THR A 112 -9.66 -11.00 -0.48
C THR A 112 -10.14 -9.84 0.39
N LEU A 113 -11.28 -9.20 0.06
CA LEU A 113 -11.90 -8.21 0.92
C LEU A 113 -12.30 -8.87 2.25
N GLU A 114 -13.05 -9.97 2.21
CA GLU A 114 -13.50 -10.67 3.40
C GLU A 114 -12.32 -11.22 4.21
N ALA A 115 -11.36 -11.90 3.56
CA ALA A 115 -10.16 -12.40 4.19
C ALA A 115 -9.35 -11.28 4.86
N GLY A 116 -9.15 -10.15 4.17
CA GLY A 116 -8.41 -9.02 4.69
C GLY A 116 -9.04 -8.39 5.93
N ARG A 117 -10.36 -8.24 5.93
CA ARG A 117 -11.11 -7.70 7.07
C ARG A 117 -11.11 -8.66 8.25
N SER A 118 -11.37 -9.95 8.00
CA SER A 118 -11.56 -10.95 9.05
C SER A 118 -10.25 -11.38 9.70
N ILE A 119 -9.17 -11.61 8.92
CA ILE A 119 -7.90 -12.12 9.42
C ILE A 119 -7.03 -11.00 9.98
N TRP A 120 -6.93 -9.89 9.25
CA TRP A 120 -5.95 -8.84 9.55
C TRP A 120 -6.56 -7.50 9.99
N GLY A 121 -7.87 -7.36 9.96
CA GLY A 121 -8.53 -6.09 10.24
C GLY A 121 -8.13 -4.99 9.24
N TYR A 122 -7.87 -5.36 7.99
CA TYR A 122 -7.57 -4.39 6.94
C TYR A 122 -8.83 -3.62 6.53
N PRO A 123 -8.76 -2.30 6.34
CA PRO A 123 -9.91 -1.47 5.99
C PRO A 123 -10.24 -1.59 4.49
N LYS A 124 -10.45 -2.83 4.02
CA LYS A 124 -10.74 -3.11 2.62
C LYS A 124 -12.16 -2.69 2.24
N VAL A 125 -12.28 -2.14 1.02
CA VAL A 125 -13.53 -1.81 0.35
C VAL A 125 -13.47 -2.31 -1.09
N MET A 126 -14.62 -2.56 -1.72
CA MET A 126 -14.66 -2.91 -3.15
C MET A 126 -14.36 -1.69 -4.00
N ALA A 127 -13.64 -1.90 -5.10
CA ALA A 127 -13.31 -0.86 -6.07
C ALA A 127 -13.10 -1.44 -7.47
N ASP A 128 -13.26 -0.60 -8.48
CA ASP A 128 -12.89 -0.90 -9.86
C ASP A 128 -11.53 -0.31 -10.18
N PHE A 129 -10.72 -1.06 -10.93
CA PHE A 129 -9.39 -0.65 -11.36
C PHE A 129 -9.31 -0.56 -12.88
N MET A 130 -8.90 0.59 -13.39
CA MET A 130 -8.57 0.76 -14.80
C MET A 130 -7.04 0.86 -14.95
N ILE A 131 -6.44 -0.19 -15.52
CA ILE A 131 -4.99 -0.27 -15.71
C ILE A 131 -4.62 0.17 -17.11
N ARG A 132 -3.57 1.00 -17.22
CA ARG A 132 -3.00 1.49 -18.46
C ARG A 132 -1.51 1.12 -18.53
N SER A 133 -1.13 0.38 -19.55
CA SER A 133 0.27 0.05 -19.84
C SER A 133 0.52 0.03 -21.36
N PRO A 134 1.74 0.28 -21.85
CA PRO A 134 2.07 0.15 -23.25
C PRO A 134 1.78 -1.29 -23.74
N GLY A 135 1.10 -1.44 -24.90
CA GLY A 135 0.83 -2.73 -25.51
C GLY A 135 -0.48 -3.43 -25.11
N ARG A 136 -1.22 -2.93 -24.15
CA ARG A 136 -2.62 -3.36 -23.92
C ARG A 136 -3.56 -2.40 -24.63
N SER A 137 -4.23 -2.92 -25.65
CA SER A 137 -5.30 -2.21 -26.37
C SER A 137 -6.50 -2.05 -25.43
N ALA A 138 -6.55 -0.94 -24.71
CA ALA A 138 -7.76 -0.44 -24.12
C ALA A 138 -8.08 0.91 -24.78
N PRO A 139 -9.31 1.12 -25.27
CA PRO A 139 -9.66 2.39 -25.86
C PRO A 139 -9.66 3.49 -24.80
N ALA A 140 -9.02 4.60 -25.15
CA ALA A 140 -9.41 5.93 -24.76
C ALA A 140 -8.76 6.68 -23.62
N ARG A 141 -7.74 6.26 -22.91
CA ARG A 141 -6.91 7.26 -22.21
C ARG A 141 -5.44 6.95 -22.39
N ARG A 142 -4.82 7.62 -23.35
CA ARG A 142 -3.36 7.55 -23.57
C ARG A 142 -2.64 7.94 -22.28
N ILE A 143 -1.68 7.12 -21.89
CA ILE A 143 -0.67 7.50 -20.90
C ILE A 143 0.02 8.74 -21.46
N ARG A 144 0.19 9.79 -20.65
CA ARG A 144 0.91 10.99 -21.07
C ARG A 144 2.33 10.65 -21.48
N ASP A 145 2.86 11.42 -22.44
CA ASP A 145 4.23 11.27 -22.95
C ASP A 145 5.23 11.13 -21.81
N GLY A 146 6.04 10.06 -21.87
CA GLY A 146 7.05 9.72 -20.88
C GLY A 146 6.58 8.95 -19.65
N HIS A 147 5.29 8.57 -19.53
CA HIS A 147 4.81 7.62 -18.53
C HIS A 147 4.65 6.24 -19.20
N GLN A 148 4.92 5.15 -18.44
CA GLN A 148 4.83 3.77 -18.96
C GLN A 148 3.76 2.93 -18.28
N PHE A 149 3.29 3.35 -17.12
CA PHE A 149 2.27 2.67 -16.36
C PHE A 149 1.33 3.67 -15.72
N GLY A 150 0.06 3.34 -15.63
CA GLY A 150 -0.91 4.14 -14.91
C GLY A 150 -2.13 3.31 -14.50
N PHE A 151 -2.83 3.80 -13.50
CA PHE A 151 -4.09 3.22 -13.05
C PHE A 151 -5.05 4.29 -12.53
N ASP A 152 -6.32 3.93 -12.53
CA ASP A 152 -7.40 4.67 -11.87
C ASP A 152 -8.16 3.74 -10.94
N VAL A 153 -8.55 4.27 -9.79
CA VAL A 153 -9.38 3.60 -8.78
C VAL A 153 -10.72 4.31 -8.71
N THR A 154 -11.80 3.56 -8.86
CA THR A 154 -13.18 4.02 -8.75
C THR A 154 -13.86 3.24 -7.63
N ILE A 155 -14.52 3.92 -6.70
CA ILE A 155 -15.21 3.33 -5.55
C ILE A 155 -16.67 3.80 -5.63
N ASP A 156 -17.62 2.88 -5.54
CA ASP A 156 -19.05 3.15 -5.66
C ASP A 156 -19.40 3.99 -6.89
N GLY A 157 -18.75 3.70 -8.04
CA GLY A 157 -18.94 4.44 -9.29
C GLY A 157 -18.29 5.82 -9.33
N GLN A 158 -17.62 6.29 -8.26
CA GLN A 158 -16.97 7.58 -8.20
C GLN A 158 -15.44 7.43 -8.35
N PHE A 159 -14.85 8.20 -9.25
CA PHE A 159 -13.39 8.28 -9.36
C PHE A 159 -12.79 8.79 -8.05
N ALA A 160 -11.85 8.02 -7.49
CA ALA A 160 -11.18 8.35 -6.22
C ALA A 160 -9.77 8.89 -6.46
N VAL A 161 -8.91 8.10 -7.09
CA VAL A 161 -7.50 8.44 -7.32
C VAL A 161 -6.98 7.78 -8.58
N GLY A 162 -6.10 8.46 -9.30
CA GLY A 162 -5.35 7.90 -10.40
C GLY A 162 -3.88 8.26 -10.33
N MET A 163 -3.02 7.35 -10.75
CA MET A 163 -1.57 7.57 -10.77
C MET A 163 -0.99 7.17 -12.12
N GLU A 164 0.03 7.92 -12.55
CA GLU A 164 0.80 7.64 -13.75
C GLU A 164 2.29 7.68 -13.43
N PHE A 165 3.01 6.62 -13.77
CA PHE A 165 4.41 6.43 -13.43
C PHE A 165 5.32 6.57 -14.64
N ARG A 166 6.43 7.29 -14.47
CA ARG A 166 7.55 7.29 -15.41
C ARG A 166 8.50 6.13 -15.08
N PRO A 167 9.22 5.58 -16.08
CA PRO A 167 10.19 4.53 -15.83
C PRO A 167 11.29 5.01 -14.87
N GLY A 168 11.66 4.13 -13.95
CA GLY A 168 12.78 4.34 -13.04
C GLY A 168 14.08 3.71 -13.53
N LEU A 169 15.18 4.01 -12.86
CA LEU A 169 16.47 3.34 -13.04
C LEU A 169 16.45 2.01 -12.30
N ARG A 170 16.94 0.95 -12.96
CA ARG A 170 17.02 -0.38 -12.36
C ARG A 170 18.06 -0.41 -11.24
N VAL A 171 17.69 -1.01 -10.14
CA VAL A 171 18.58 -1.25 -9.00
C VAL A 171 19.15 -2.66 -9.11
N PRO A 172 20.49 -2.83 -8.93
CA PRO A 172 21.08 -4.17 -8.92
C PRO A 172 20.42 -5.05 -7.84
N SER A 173 20.16 -6.31 -8.17
CA SER A 173 19.49 -7.27 -7.28
C SER A 173 20.17 -7.47 -5.94
N ALA A 174 21.51 -7.34 -5.89
CA ALA A 174 22.27 -7.43 -4.64
C ALA A 174 21.79 -6.47 -3.53
N PHE A 175 21.12 -5.37 -3.89
CA PHE A 175 20.58 -4.40 -2.92
C PHE A 175 19.10 -4.62 -2.58
N THR A 176 18.37 -5.46 -3.33
CA THR A 176 16.92 -5.59 -3.21
C THR A 176 16.44 -7.01 -2.90
N SER A 177 17.29 -8.03 -3.09
CA SER A 177 16.91 -9.45 -2.97
C SER A 177 16.85 -9.98 -1.53
N LYS A 178 17.32 -9.20 -0.53
CA LYS A 178 17.23 -9.63 0.86
C LYS A 178 15.79 -9.51 1.34
N PRO A 179 15.29 -10.52 2.08
CA PRO A 179 14.00 -10.44 2.73
C PRO A 179 13.90 -9.20 3.60
N GLN A 180 12.79 -8.50 3.50
CA GLN A 180 12.46 -7.36 4.33
C GLN A 180 11.30 -7.76 5.24
N VAL A 181 11.50 -7.60 6.54
CA VAL A 181 10.45 -7.82 7.54
C VAL A 181 10.08 -6.46 8.11
N HIS A 182 8.87 -6.02 7.83
CA HIS A 182 8.34 -4.77 8.36
C HIS A 182 6.97 -5.04 8.97
N PRO A 183 6.70 -4.55 10.19
CA PRO A 183 5.36 -4.58 10.72
C PRO A 183 4.46 -3.66 9.90
N THR A 184 3.25 -4.12 9.68
CA THR A 184 2.17 -3.35 9.06
C THR A 184 1.05 -3.23 10.08
N TYR A 185 0.52 -2.03 10.23
CA TYR A 185 -0.59 -1.76 11.14
C TYR A 185 -1.87 -1.50 10.36
N SER A 186 -2.98 -1.90 10.94
CA SER A 186 -4.34 -1.66 10.44
C SER A 186 -5.26 -1.30 11.60
N HIS A 187 -6.39 -0.66 11.28
CA HIS A 187 -7.44 -0.39 12.25
C HIS A 187 -8.80 -0.67 11.60
N LEU A 188 -9.60 -1.50 12.25
CA LEU A 188 -10.94 -1.83 11.82
C LEU A 188 -11.80 -2.13 13.04
N ASP A 189 -13.04 -1.61 13.04
CA ASP A 189 -14.04 -1.83 14.09
C ASP A 189 -13.51 -1.51 15.50
N GLY A 190 -12.76 -0.40 15.63
CA GLY A 190 -12.23 0.08 16.91
C GLY A 190 -10.96 -0.64 17.40
N VAL A 191 -10.43 -1.60 16.62
CA VAL A 191 -9.27 -2.41 17.03
C VAL A 191 -8.09 -2.17 16.10
N THR A 192 -6.95 -1.79 16.67
CA THR A 192 -5.68 -1.68 15.94
C THR A 192 -4.91 -2.98 16.02
N ARG A 193 -4.40 -3.44 14.87
CA ARG A 193 -3.69 -4.71 14.73
C ARG A 193 -2.35 -4.52 14.09
N GLU A 194 -1.40 -5.38 14.47
CA GLU A 194 -0.10 -5.54 13.84
C GLU A 194 -0.08 -6.84 13.05
N THR A 195 0.36 -6.77 11.80
CA THR A 195 0.62 -7.95 10.96
C THR A 195 2.10 -8.01 10.65
N ALA A 196 2.75 -9.11 11.02
CA ALA A 196 4.11 -9.40 10.60
C ALA A 196 4.09 -10.07 9.22
N GLY A 197 4.94 -9.57 8.32
CA GLY A 197 5.10 -10.14 6.99
C GLY A 197 6.55 -10.08 6.54
N GLU A 198 6.94 -11.02 5.69
CA GLU A 198 8.20 -11.00 4.97
C GLU A 198 7.92 -10.64 3.50
N MET A 199 8.74 -9.78 2.92
CA MET A 199 8.63 -9.38 1.53
C MET A 199 9.98 -9.50 0.83
N ARG A 200 9.99 -10.03 -0.38
CA ARG A 200 11.15 -10.06 -1.29
C ARG A 200 10.79 -9.34 -2.58
N LEU A 201 11.69 -8.47 -3.01
CA LEU A 201 11.50 -7.67 -4.23
C LEU A 201 12.53 -8.05 -5.28
N SER A 202 12.10 -8.14 -6.53
CA SER A 202 13.01 -8.28 -7.67
C SER A 202 12.60 -7.38 -8.83
N GLY A 203 13.56 -7.07 -9.73
CA GLY A 203 13.33 -6.16 -10.83
C GLY A 203 12.98 -4.73 -10.41
N VAL A 204 13.51 -4.30 -9.26
CA VAL A 204 13.19 -3.00 -8.65
C VAL A 204 13.78 -1.85 -9.48
N ARG A 205 12.95 -0.82 -9.68
CA ARG A 205 13.33 0.46 -10.29
C ARG A 205 12.94 1.60 -9.38
N TYR A 206 13.81 2.60 -9.27
CA TYR A 206 13.57 3.83 -8.49
C TYR A 206 13.72 5.08 -9.34
N ARG A 207 12.96 6.10 -8.97
CA ARG A 207 13.06 7.43 -9.55
C ARG A 207 12.70 8.51 -8.54
N PRO A 208 13.49 9.58 -8.38
CA PRO A 208 13.07 10.79 -7.67
C PRO A 208 11.87 11.42 -8.38
N GLY A 209 10.78 11.67 -7.68
CA GLY A 209 9.52 12.09 -8.30
C GLY A 209 8.93 11.00 -9.19
N GLY A 210 8.71 11.27 -10.46
CA GLY A 210 8.36 10.28 -11.50
C GLY A 210 6.91 9.80 -11.46
N VAL A 211 6.05 10.40 -10.67
CA VAL A 211 4.63 10.07 -10.61
C VAL A 211 3.78 11.33 -10.72
N ARG A 212 2.65 11.18 -11.41
CA ARG A 212 1.56 12.15 -11.42
C ARG A 212 0.36 11.54 -10.73
N VAL A 213 -0.20 12.27 -9.78
CA VAL A 213 -1.44 11.90 -9.08
C VAL A 213 -2.58 12.74 -9.60
N ARG A 214 -3.74 12.12 -9.80
CA ARG A 214 -5.02 12.77 -10.07
C ARG A 214 -5.99 12.38 -8.97
N LEU A 215 -6.78 13.33 -8.51
CA LEU A 215 -7.77 13.14 -7.46
C LEU A 215 -9.17 13.27 -8.04
N GLY A 216 -10.08 12.47 -7.53
CA GLY A 216 -11.50 12.55 -7.82
C GLY A 216 -12.29 13.15 -6.66
N GLU A 217 -13.62 13.16 -6.82
CA GLU A 217 -14.56 13.72 -5.83
C GLU A 217 -14.94 12.75 -4.71
N HIS A 218 -14.52 11.49 -4.79
CA HIS A 218 -14.70 10.52 -3.72
C HIS A 218 -13.99 10.96 -2.43
N ALA A 219 -14.48 10.53 -1.26
CA ALA A 219 -13.93 10.90 0.04
C ALA A 219 -12.40 10.70 0.15
N TYR A 220 -11.87 9.60 -0.41
CA TYR A 220 -10.42 9.32 -0.43
C TYR A 220 -9.62 10.34 -1.24
N GLY A 221 -10.17 10.83 -2.36
CA GLY A 221 -9.56 11.91 -3.15
C GLY A 221 -9.54 13.22 -2.39
N LYS A 222 -10.65 13.57 -1.74
CA LYS A 222 -10.78 14.79 -0.92
C LYS A 222 -9.85 14.76 0.30
N GLU A 223 -9.69 13.62 0.92
CA GLU A 223 -8.77 13.46 2.04
C GLU A 223 -7.30 13.63 1.59
N LEU A 224 -6.89 13.06 0.47
CA LEU A 224 -5.57 13.32 -0.10
C LEU A 224 -5.40 14.81 -0.45
N ALA A 225 -6.43 15.48 -0.97
CA ALA A 225 -6.40 16.92 -1.23
C ALA A 225 -6.14 17.73 0.05
N SER A 226 -6.70 17.33 1.19
CA SER A 226 -6.45 17.98 2.49
C SER A 226 -4.98 17.87 2.95
N LEU A 227 -4.25 16.85 2.47
CA LEU A 227 -2.80 16.70 2.68
C LEU A 227 -1.95 17.47 1.67
N GLY A 228 -2.60 18.26 0.79
CA GLY A 228 -1.96 19.08 -0.23
C GLY A 228 -1.63 18.34 -1.53
N PHE A 229 -2.30 17.24 -1.83
CA PHE A 229 -2.21 16.62 -3.15
C PHE A 229 -3.07 17.37 -4.20
N PRO A 230 -2.73 17.28 -5.51
CA PRO A 230 -1.60 16.56 -6.07
C PRO A 230 -0.26 17.29 -5.83
N LYS A 231 0.79 16.53 -5.54
CA LYS A 231 2.12 17.05 -5.25
C LYS A 231 3.23 16.17 -5.83
N ARG A 232 4.45 16.69 -5.86
CA ARG A 232 5.62 15.93 -6.31
C ARG A 232 5.97 14.84 -5.28
N ALA A 233 6.14 13.61 -5.75
CA ALA A 233 6.67 12.53 -4.93
C ALA A 233 8.14 12.78 -4.55
N MET A 234 8.53 12.35 -3.37
CA MET A 234 9.94 12.26 -2.96
C MET A 234 10.65 11.20 -3.81
N LEU A 235 9.99 10.05 -3.94
CA LEU A 235 10.47 8.87 -4.63
C LEU A 235 9.29 8.10 -5.21
N SER A 236 9.47 7.51 -6.38
CA SER A 236 8.61 6.45 -6.91
C SER A 236 9.42 5.21 -7.17
N SER A 237 8.79 4.04 -7.05
CA SER A 237 9.40 2.77 -7.37
C SER A 237 8.41 1.82 -8.03
N SER A 238 8.96 0.85 -8.77
CA SER A 238 8.23 -0.33 -9.25
C SER A 238 9.07 -1.56 -8.98
N ALA A 239 8.40 -2.70 -8.76
CA ALA A 239 9.00 -4.01 -8.70
C ALA A 239 8.32 -4.94 -9.70
N ASP A 240 9.13 -5.67 -10.48
CA ASP A 240 8.63 -6.60 -11.50
C ASP A 240 8.10 -7.88 -10.86
N ASN A 241 8.65 -8.29 -9.71
CA ASN A 241 8.12 -9.38 -8.90
C ASN A 241 8.25 -9.07 -7.41
N VAL A 242 7.20 -9.40 -6.68
CA VAL A 242 7.09 -9.28 -5.22
C VAL A 242 6.57 -10.61 -4.69
N GLU A 243 7.33 -11.22 -3.80
CA GLU A 243 6.90 -12.38 -3.01
C GLU A 243 6.62 -11.91 -1.58
N MET A 244 5.52 -12.36 -0.99
CA MET A 244 5.16 -11.98 0.38
C MET A 244 4.67 -13.18 1.17
N THR A 245 4.88 -13.11 2.48
CA THR A 245 4.29 -14.06 3.42
C THR A 245 3.67 -13.27 4.57
N PHE A 246 2.41 -13.55 4.89
CA PHE A 246 1.68 -12.86 5.95
C PHE A 246 1.29 -13.85 7.03
N GLY A 247 1.69 -13.58 8.27
CA GLY A 247 1.22 -14.28 9.46
C GLY A 247 -0.14 -13.76 9.94
N ASP A 248 -0.62 -14.31 11.05
CA ASP A 248 -1.79 -13.79 11.73
C ASP A 248 -1.57 -12.37 12.25
N ALA A 249 -2.64 -11.60 12.31
CA ALA A 249 -2.62 -10.31 12.98
C ALA A 249 -2.64 -10.48 14.50
N LYS A 250 -2.05 -9.51 15.20
CA LYS A 250 -2.09 -9.38 16.66
C LYS A 250 -2.74 -8.06 17.01
N GLU A 251 -3.68 -8.08 17.93
CA GLU A 251 -4.22 -6.85 18.50
C GLU A 251 -3.14 -6.15 19.32
N ILE A 252 -3.08 -4.85 19.19
CA ILE A 252 -2.20 -3.99 19.97
C ILE A 252 -3.04 -3.06 20.82
N ALA A 253 -2.70 -3.00 22.11
CA ALA A 253 -3.40 -2.17 23.09
C ALA A 253 -2.98 -0.70 22.95
#